data_0bdca1a08f6121eb2ff85d8768803674
#
_entry.id   0bdca1a08f6121eb2ff85d8768803674
#
_cell.length_a   1.000
_cell.length_b   1.000
_cell.length_c   1.000
_cell.angle_alpha   90.00
_cell.angle_beta   90.00
_cell.angle_gamma   90.00
#
_symmetry.space_group_name_H-M   'P 1'
#
loop_
_entity.id
_entity.type
_entity.pdbx_description
1 polymer ?
#
loop_
_entity_poly.entity_id
_entity_poly.type
_entity_poly.pdbx_seq_one_letter_code
_entity_poly.pdbx_strand_id
1 'polypeptide(L)'
;MKYPITPEFMYSLPLPLMRLYQRLEEQILEDICSRVAMTGEMTETAIEHIRSLQRRGYDYKKINEYIRKALKLTQSEFDTVWNKAVQRNQQYFDTLIDDNLILGENNFNADLFMQEINAIEMQTLGELTNITRSMGFAYRAPDGTVKVDDIGRMYQRVLDDALMRVESGQSYNMAIRDATKMLTDSGLQYVDYERGWHNRVDVAARRAVMTGVTQLSRQYTEQTATLLDTPYREVTAYRGARDGEGKTPWASHKKWQGRVYSVRTGDIYPSIYEVCGLDEVDGLCGANCRHMYHIWIEGVSERTYTDEELENIDPPPFEFEGKQYTFYEATQKQRQVEASLRKVKRELIAAKGRGDDEEYTTKAVRYRRLNEEYEAFSKAAGLRPQYERGNIAEFGPKEALEAKNAAKNIAKQPENGIIKIEVDELTPCLKRMNDGQLVNTTVVEVIPTKRDFKDWEFDWTIPRKNGYTIRGIKADGDSRIQGLIALKPDPNNYAVKIDIVEAAPFNNPHNPAFLSKEYSGVGGHLFAEAVRESFKQGFDGYVYFTAKSDLIKHYQESLGATLINPRLRIMAIEERSAKKLYDRYYGGESS
;
A
#
# COMPACT_ATOMS: atom_id res chain seq x y z
N MET A 1 -20.08 -2.11 -32.49
CA MET A 1 -19.14 -2.03 -31.31
C MET A 1 -17.99 -1.17 -31.76
N LYS A 2 -17.66 -0.04 -31.06
CA LYS A 2 -16.62 0.90 -31.56
C LYS A 2 -15.21 0.27 -31.57
N TYR A 3 -14.89 -0.63 -30.63
CA TYR A 3 -13.63 -1.37 -30.57
C TYR A 3 -13.77 -2.66 -29.73
N PRO A 4 -12.92 -3.68 -29.94
CA PRO A 4 -13.14 -5.02 -29.35
C PRO A 4 -12.87 -5.04 -27.85
N ILE A 5 -11.79 -4.40 -27.42
CA ILE A 5 -11.35 -4.40 -26.01
C ILE A 5 -11.38 -2.97 -25.48
N THR A 6 -12.36 -2.69 -24.60
CA THR A 6 -12.41 -1.41 -23.88
C THR A 6 -11.43 -1.42 -22.69
N PRO A 7 -10.99 -0.26 -22.20
CA PRO A 7 -10.15 -0.17 -21.01
C PRO A 7 -10.80 -0.82 -19.78
N GLU A 8 -12.13 -0.73 -19.63
CA GLU A 8 -12.89 -1.35 -18.53
C GLU A 8 -12.90 -2.88 -18.66
N PHE A 9 -13.09 -3.40 -19.88
CA PHE A 9 -13.07 -4.83 -20.15
C PHE A 9 -11.67 -5.41 -19.90
N MET A 10 -10.60 -4.76 -20.42
CA MET A 10 -9.21 -5.11 -20.15
C MET A 10 -8.92 -5.16 -18.65
N TYR A 11 -9.48 -4.21 -17.88
CA TYR A 11 -9.31 -4.16 -16.44
C TYR A 11 -9.97 -5.34 -15.73
N SER A 12 -11.12 -5.80 -16.19
CA SER A 12 -11.91 -6.88 -15.56
C SER A 12 -11.34 -8.28 -15.80
N LEU A 13 -10.64 -8.48 -16.91
CA LEU A 13 -10.17 -9.80 -17.36
C LEU A 13 -9.27 -10.53 -16.34
N PRO A 14 -8.24 -9.90 -15.73
CA PRO A 14 -7.34 -10.60 -14.81
C PRO A 14 -7.93 -10.83 -13.41
N LEU A 15 -9.09 -10.26 -13.07
CA LEU A 15 -9.65 -10.32 -11.72
C LEU A 15 -9.86 -11.74 -11.17
N PRO A 16 -10.35 -12.73 -11.96
CA PRO A 16 -10.50 -14.11 -11.46
C PRO A 16 -9.16 -14.72 -11.03
N LEU A 17 -8.14 -14.58 -11.86
CA LEU A 17 -6.78 -15.08 -11.56
C LEU A 17 -6.15 -14.35 -10.37
N MET A 18 -6.31 -13.04 -10.28
CA MET A 18 -5.85 -12.28 -9.11
C MET A 18 -6.49 -12.79 -7.82
N ARG A 19 -7.80 -13.06 -7.81
CA ARG A 19 -8.50 -13.63 -6.65
C ARG A 19 -8.00 -15.02 -6.29
N LEU A 20 -7.68 -15.84 -7.28
CA LEU A 20 -7.10 -17.16 -7.08
C LEU A 20 -5.78 -17.07 -6.31
N TYR A 21 -4.87 -16.21 -6.76
CA TYR A 21 -3.56 -16.03 -6.12
C TYR A 21 -3.66 -15.36 -4.74
N GLN A 22 -4.58 -14.43 -4.56
CA GLN A 22 -4.86 -13.85 -3.24
C GLN A 22 -5.34 -14.92 -2.26
N ARG A 23 -6.27 -15.78 -2.66
CA ARG A 23 -6.73 -16.91 -1.83
C ARG A 23 -5.59 -17.86 -1.47
N LEU A 24 -4.72 -18.16 -2.42
CA LEU A 24 -3.54 -18.99 -2.17
C LEU A 24 -2.60 -18.34 -1.14
N GLU A 25 -2.33 -17.04 -1.28
CA GLU A 25 -1.52 -16.28 -0.32
C GLU A 25 -2.09 -16.38 1.10
N GLU A 26 -3.37 -16.19 1.25
CA GLU A 26 -4.06 -16.21 2.54
C GLU A 26 -4.02 -17.58 3.21
N GLN A 27 -4.29 -18.64 2.43
CA GLN A 27 -4.21 -20.01 2.93
C GLN A 27 -2.82 -20.37 3.42
N ILE A 28 -1.77 -19.96 2.69
CA ILE A 28 -0.38 -20.18 3.08
C ILE A 28 -0.05 -19.37 4.34
N LEU A 29 -0.44 -18.10 4.39
CA LEU A 29 -0.20 -17.22 5.52
C LEU A 29 -0.88 -17.74 6.80
N GLU A 30 -2.16 -18.11 6.71
CA GLU A 30 -2.91 -18.67 7.85
C GLU A 30 -2.30 -19.98 8.33
N ASP A 31 -1.92 -20.89 7.42
CA ASP A 31 -1.31 -22.16 7.78
C ASP A 31 0.03 -21.97 8.50
N ILE A 32 0.91 -21.09 8.01
CA ILE A 32 2.18 -20.79 8.67
C ILE A 32 1.95 -20.14 10.05
N CYS A 33 1.10 -19.11 10.12
CA CYS A 33 0.83 -18.41 11.38
C CYS A 33 0.18 -19.33 12.43
N SER A 34 -0.77 -20.17 12.03
CA SER A 34 -1.42 -21.15 12.94
C SER A 34 -0.42 -22.18 13.48
N ARG A 35 0.47 -22.69 12.64
CA ARG A 35 1.48 -23.67 13.06
C ARG A 35 2.50 -23.07 14.02
N VAL A 36 2.92 -21.83 13.76
CA VAL A 36 3.85 -21.12 14.64
C VAL A 36 3.18 -20.79 15.99
N ALA A 37 1.85 -20.54 16.01
CA ALA A 37 1.09 -20.23 17.23
C ALA A 37 0.66 -21.45 18.04
N MET A 38 0.42 -22.62 17.41
CA MET A 38 0.02 -23.87 18.13
C MET A 38 0.97 -24.30 19.24
N THR A 39 1.94 -23.49 19.48
CA THR A 39 3.03 -23.68 20.42
C THR A 39 2.75 -23.12 21.81
N GLY A 40 1.74 -22.28 21.97
CA GLY A 40 1.50 -21.52 23.21
C GLY A 40 0.82 -22.28 24.36
N GLU A 41 0.35 -23.51 24.15
CA GLU A 41 -0.40 -24.26 25.16
C GLU A 41 0.42 -25.30 25.93
N MET A 42 1.71 -25.51 25.61
CA MET A 42 2.55 -26.49 26.29
C MET A 42 3.43 -25.87 27.37
N THR A 43 3.57 -26.59 28.47
CA THR A 43 4.33 -26.24 29.70
C THR A 43 5.85 -26.21 29.53
N GLU A 44 6.38 -26.44 28.32
CA GLU A 44 7.80 -26.35 28.00
C GLU A 44 8.22 -24.89 27.79
N THR A 45 9.51 -24.60 27.95
CA THR A 45 10.03 -23.27 27.64
C THR A 45 9.79 -22.89 26.18
N ALA A 46 9.55 -21.63 25.89
CA ALA A 46 9.32 -21.14 24.52
C ALA A 46 10.41 -21.60 23.53
N ILE A 47 11.67 -21.63 24.00
CA ILE A 47 12.83 -22.09 23.24
C ILE A 47 12.73 -23.58 22.86
N GLU A 48 12.42 -24.46 23.81
CA GLU A 48 12.29 -25.92 23.56
C GLU A 48 11.17 -26.19 22.58
N HIS A 49 10.14 -25.40 22.65
CA HIS A 49 8.99 -25.54 21.79
C HIS A 49 9.31 -25.17 20.32
N ILE A 50 9.94 -24.03 20.08
CA ILE A 50 10.39 -23.65 18.72
C ILE A 50 11.39 -24.68 18.18
N ARG A 51 12.31 -25.16 19.00
CA ARG A 51 13.25 -26.24 18.64
C ARG A 51 12.54 -27.57 18.34
N SER A 52 11.42 -27.85 19.02
CA SER A 52 10.60 -29.02 18.72
C SER A 52 9.94 -28.91 17.34
N LEU A 53 9.44 -27.73 16.94
CA LEU A 53 8.93 -27.48 15.60
C LEU A 53 10.03 -27.64 14.53
N GLN A 54 11.20 -27.09 14.76
CA GLN A 54 12.35 -27.26 13.87
C GLN A 54 12.73 -28.75 13.69
N ARG A 55 12.72 -29.56 14.78
CA ARG A 55 13.06 -30.99 14.74
C ARG A 55 12.01 -31.87 14.08
N ARG A 56 10.71 -31.54 14.17
CA ARG A 56 9.61 -32.34 13.56
C ARG A 56 9.62 -32.32 12.03
N GLY A 57 10.47 -31.48 11.45
CA GLY A 57 10.50 -31.26 10.02
C GLY A 57 9.24 -30.54 9.53
N TYR A 58 9.39 -29.88 8.42
CA TYR A 58 8.30 -29.07 7.87
C TYR A 58 7.37 -29.95 7.04
N ASP A 59 6.17 -30.23 7.53
CA ASP A 59 5.15 -30.89 6.72
C ASP A 59 4.52 -29.90 5.73
N TYR A 60 5.13 -29.78 4.55
CA TYR A 60 4.63 -28.94 3.46
C TYR A 60 3.51 -29.58 2.64
N LYS A 61 3.00 -30.75 3.00
CA LYS A 61 1.98 -31.46 2.21
C LYS A 61 0.79 -30.56 1.93
N LYS A 62 0.28 -29.90 2.96
CA LYS A 62 -0.88 -29.01 2.84
C LYS A 62 -0.59 -27.81 1.96
N ILE A 63 0.56 -27.17 2.11
CA ILE A 63 1.00 -26.06 1.26
C ILE A 63 1.17 -26.53 -0.18
N ASN A 64 1.80 -27.68 -0.40
CA ASN A 64 1.94 -28.28 -1.72
C ASN A 64 0.58 -28.63 -2.35
N GLU A 65 -0.40 -29.05 -1.56
CA GLU A 65 -1.78 -29.26 -2.02
C GLU A 65 -2.43 -27.95 -2.47
N TYR A 66 -2.25 -26.87 -1.72
CA TYR A 66 -2.75 -25.55 -2.13
C TYR A 66 -2.13 -25.11 -3.46
N ILE A 67 -0.80 -25.24 -3.62
CA ILE A 67 -0.10 -24.90 -4.86
C ILE A 67 -0.57 -25.75 -6.03
N ARG A 68 -0.71 -27.08 -5.85
CA ARG A 68 -1.21 -27.98 -6.89
C ARG A 68 -2.64 -27.65 -7.31
N LYS A 69 -3.49 -27.32 -6.34
CA LYS A 69 -4.87 -26.88 -6.60
C LYS A 69 -4.89 -25.55 -7.36
N ALA A 70 -4.04 -24.60 -6.95
CA ALA A 70 -3.92 -23.31 -7.62
C ALA A 70 -3.45 -23.48 -9.07
N LEU A 71 -2.47 -24.36 -9.37
CA LEU A 71 -2.01 -24.65 -10.74
C LEU A 71 -3.14 -25.15 -11.63
N LYS A 72 -3.98 -26.08 -11.14
CA LYS A 72 -5.14 -26.58 -11.90
C LYS A 72 -6.19 -25.51 -12.16
N LEU A 73 -6.48 -24.69 -11.15
CA LEU A 73 -7.44 -23.60 -11.26
C LEU A 73 -6.93 -22.47 -12.14
N THR A 74 -5.61 -22.21 -12.15
CA THR A 74 -4.98 -21.22 -13.02
C THR A 74 -5.25 -21.51 -14.49
N GLN A 75 -5.10 -22.77 -14.92
CA GLN A 75 -5.43 -23.18 -16.29
C GLN A 75 -6.90 -22.89 -16.62
N SER A 76 -7.83 -23.37 -15.80
CA SER A 76 -9.28 -23.22 -16.05
C SER A 76 -9.73 -21.76 -16.05
N GLU A 77 -9.23 -20.96 -15.13
CA GLU A 77 -9.54 -19.52 -15.09
C GLU A 77 -8.92 -18.77 -16.26
N PHE A 78 -7.70 -19.14 -16.65
CA PHE A 78 -7.05 -18.58 -17.82
C PHE A 78 -7.81 -18.88 -19.09
N ASP A 79 -8.21 -20.15 -19.33
CA ASP A 79 -8.99 -20.56 -20.50
C ASP A 79 -10.28 -19.74 -20.60
N THR A 80 -10.95 -19.51 -19.47
CA THR A 80 -12.17 -18.70 -19.42
C THR A 80 -11.91 -17.24 -19.82
N VAL A 81 -10.83 -16.65 -19.31
CA VAL A 81 -10.42 -15.26 -19.59
C VAL A 81 -9.99 -15.12 -21.06
N TRP A 82 -9.18 -16.06 -21.52
CA TRP A 82 -8.67 -16.09 -22.90
C TRP A 82 -9.77 -16.18 -23.92
N ASN A 83 -10.66 -17.15 -23.75
CA ASN A 83 -11.80 -17.35 -24.64
C ASN A 83 -12.72 -16.12 -24.73
N LYS A 84 -12.94 -15.40 -23.62
CA LYS A 84 -13.66 -14.13 -23.65
C LYS A 84 -12.96 -13.06 -24.47
N ALA A 85 -11.63 -12.98 -24.36
CA ALA A 85 -10.85 -12.02 -25.14
C ALA A 85 -10.84 -12.37 -26.63
N VAL A 86 -10.66 -13.64 -26.98
CA VAL A 86 -10.73 -14.15 -28.35
C VAL A 86 -12.11 -13.85 -28.94
N GLN A 87 -13.19 -14.23 -28.25
CA GLN A 87 -14.56 -14.01 -28.72
C GLN A 87 -14.85 -12.53 -29.00
N ARG A 88 -14.38 -11.62 -28.16
CA ARG A 88 -14.57 -10.19 -28.34
C ARG A 88 -13.82 -9.66 -29.58
N ASN A 89 -12.59 -10.09 -29.76
CA ASN A 89 -11.80 -9.70 -30.93
C ASN A 89 -12.42 -10.29 -32.22
N GLN A 90 -12.85 -11.56 -32.18
CA GLN A 90 -13.48 -12.21 -33.32
C GLN A 90 -14.79 -11.51 -33.72
N GLN A 91 -15.67 -11.23 -32.75
CA GLN A 91 -16.93 -10.52 -33.03
C GLN A 91 -16.70 -9.15 -33.69
N TYR A 92 -15.67 -8.43 -33.27
CA TYR A 92 -15.32 -7.16 -33.87
C TYR A 92 -14.79 -7.34 -35.29
N PHE A 93 -13.93 -8.33 -35.52
CA PHE A 93 -13.38 -8.69 -36.80
C PHE A 93 -14.50 -9.08 -37.81
N ASP A 94 -15.41 -9.96 -37.38
CA ASP A 94 -16.54 -10.41 -38.16
C ASP A 94 -17.45 -9.23 -38.57
N THR A 95 -17.73 -8.31 -37.63
CA THR A 95 -18.51 -7.09 -37.93
C THR A 95 -17.88 -6.24 -39.02
N LEU A 96 -16.56 -6.07 -39.02
CA LEU A 96 -15.86 -5.30 -40.04
C LEU A 96 -15.87 -5.99 -41.42
N ILE A 97 -15.86 -7.31 -41.44
CA ILE A 97 -15.96 -8.09 -42.68
C ILE A 97 -17.38 -8.02 -43.23
N ASP A 98 -18.40 -8.21 -42.41
CA ASP A 98 -19.80 -8.21 -42.79
C ASP A 98 -20.26 -6.84 -43.31
N ASP A 99 -19.70 -5.75 -42.82
CA ASP A 99 -19.95 -4.38 -43.27
C ASP A 99 -19.35 -4.09 -44.67
N ASN A 100 -18.86 -5.14 -45.37
CA ASN A 100 -18.29 -5.07 -46.74
C ASN A 100 -17.10 -4.10 -46.90
N LEU A 101 -16.36 -3.89 -45.84
CA LEU A 101 -15.14 -3.05 -45.90
C LEU A 101 -13.97 -3.78 -46.57
N ILE A 102 -14.09 -5.07 -46.85
CA ILE A 102 -13.05 -5.87 -47.49
C ILE A 102 -13.31 -5.92 -48.99
N LEU A 103 -12.51 -5.16 -49.72
CA LEU A 103 -12.53 -5.13 -51.18
C LEU A 103 -11.25 -5.77 -51.71
N GLY A 104 -11.35 -7.01 -52.23
CA GLY A 104 -10.24 -7.63 -52.96
C GLY A 104 -9.98 -9.11 -52.66
N GLU A 105 -9.14 -9.74 -53.50
CA GLU A 105 -8.62 -11.09 -53.25
C GLU A 105 -7.66 -11.05 -52.07
N ASN A 106 -8.09 -11.60 -50.94
CA ASN A 106 -7.31 -11.55 -49.69
C ASN A 106 -6.40 -12.76 -49.56
N ASN A 107 -5.11 -12.54 -49.49
CA ASN A 107 -4.10 -13.52 -49.08
C ASN A 107 -4.14 -13.79 -47.53
N PHE A 108 -5.33 -13.92 -46.96
CA PHE A 108 -5.46 -14.25 -45.54
C PHE A 108 -5.05 -15.70 -45.28
N ASN A 109 -3.97 -15.89 -44.58
CA ASN A 109 -3.53 -17.21 -44.14
C ASN A 109 -4.08 -17.50 -42.74
N ALA A 110 -5.26 -18.12 -42.71
CA ALA A 110 -5.95 -18.47 -41.46
C ALA A 110 -5.12 -19.40 -40.57
N ASP A 111 -4.38 -20.33 -41.17
CA ASP A 111 -3.58 -21.28 -40.40
C ASP A 111 -2.41 -20.58 -39.68
N LEU A 112 -1.70 -19.68 -40.36
CA LEU A 112 -0.64 -18.88 -39.77
C LEU A 112 -1.17 -17.99 -38.66
N PHE A 113 -2.29 -17.31 -38.91
CA PHE A 113 -2.93 -16.46 -37.91
C PHE A 113 -3.30 -17.26 -36.64
N MET A 114 -3.90 -18.43 -36.80
CA MET A 114 -4.25 -19.29 -35.65
C MET A 114 -3.01 -19.81 -34.94
N GLN A 115 -1.91 -20.09 -35.66
CA GLN A 115 -0.65 -20.46 -35.02
C GLN A 115 -0.08 -19.33 -34.15
N GLU A 116 -0.15 -18.08 -34.60
CA GLU A 116 0.28 -16.90 -33.84
C GLU A 116 -0.58 -16.69 -32.57
N ILE A 117 -1.90 -16.80 -32.68
CA ILE A 117 -2.83 -16.74 -31.56
C ILE A 117 -2.52 -17.83 -30.51
N ASN A 118 -2.33 -19.07 -30.97
CA ASN A 118 -1.99 -20.20 -30.09
C ASN A 118 -0.61 -20.00 -29.42
N ALA A 119 0.36 -19.43 -30.11
CA ALA A 119 1.69 -19.13 -29.54
C ALA A 119 1.58 -18.08 -28.41
N ILE A 120 0.80 -17.02 -28.59
CA ILE A 120 0.54 -16.01 -27.53
C ILE A 120 -0.18 -16.64 -26.32
N GLU A 121 -1.16 -17.51 -26.57
CA GLU A 121 -1.88 -18.26 -25.54
C GLU A 121 -0.94 -19.10 -24.71
N MET A 122 -0.13 -19.93 -25.36
CA MET A 122 0.84 -20.81 -24.70
C MET A 122 1.90 -20.03 -23.93
N GLN A 123 2.40 -18.92 -24.47
CA GLN A 123 3.35 -18.05 -23.79
C GLN A 123 2.74 -17.46 -22.52
N THR A 124 1.52 -16.94 -22.58
CA THR A 124 0.82 -16.31 -21.46
C THR A 124 0.54 -17.33 -20.35
N LEU A 125 0.07 -18.53 -20.72
CA LEU A 125 -0.16 -19.62 -19.78
C LEU A 125 1.14 -20.12 -19.15
N GLY A 126 2.21 -20.22 -19.95
CA GLY A 126 3.55 -20.58 -19.49
C GLY A 126 4.07 -19.61 -18.44
N GLU A 127 3.87 -18.31 -18.63
CA GLU A 127 4.23 -17.27 -17.66
C GLU A 127 3.43 -17.41 -16.35
N LEU A 128 2.11 -17.61 -16.43
CA LEU A 128 1.27 -17.88 -15.25
C LEU A 128 1.70 -19.14 -14.48
N THR A 129 2.10 -20.17 -15.19
CA THR A 129 2.62 -21.41 -14.59
C THR A 129 3.93 -21.16 -13.87
N ASN A 130 4.84 -20.40 -14.47
CA ASN A 130 6.12 -20.01 -13.87
C ASN A 130 5.91 -19.16 -12.61
N ILE A 131 5.01 -18.18 -12.66
CA ILE A 131 4.62 -17.40 -11.49
C ILE A 131 4.20 -18.32 -10.34
N THR A 132 3.34 -19.31 -10.61
CA THR A 132 2.83 -20.21 -9.58
C THR A 132 3.92 -21.14 -9.01
N ARG A 133 4.92 -21.51 -9.81
CA ARG A 133 6.03 -22.38 -9.38
C ARG A 133 7.14 -21.66 -8.63
N SER A 134 7.26 -20.35 -8.81
CA SER A 134 8.37 -19.53 -8.27
C SER A 134 7.91 -18.60 -7.15
N MET A 135 6.95 -19.05 -6.32
CA MET A 135 6.40 -18.26 -5.22
C MET A 135 7.24 -18.34 -3.95
N GLY A 136 7.31 -17.23 -3.24
CA GLY A 136 7.97 -17.11 -1.94
C GLY A 136 7.60 -15.82 -1.22
N PHE A 137 8.35 -15.49 -0.18
CA PHE A 137 8.18 -14.24 0.57
C PHE A 137 9.46 -13.44 0.57
N ALA A 138 9.33 -12.12 0.43
CA ALA A 138 10.46 -11.22 0.50
C ALA A 138 10.81 -10.91 1.97
N TYR A 139 12.09 -10.75 2.24
CA TYR A 139 12.60 -10.27 3.52
C TYR A 139 13.80 -9.34 3.30
N ARG A 140 14.06 -8.50 4.27
CA ARG A 140 15.24 -7.64 4.25
C ARG A 140 16.40 -8.38 4.91
N ALA A 141 17.47 -8.61 4.15
CA ALA A 141 18.69 -9.21 4.67
C ALA A 141 19.47 -8.20 5.55
N PRO A 142 20.42 -8.68 6.39
CA PRO A 142 21.22 -7.80 7.25
C PRO A 142 22.03 -6.73 6.48
N ASP A 143 22.36 -6.99 5.22
CA ASP A 143 23.04 -6.06 4.32
C ASP A 143 22.10 -4.98 3.73
N GLY A 144 20.84 -4.94 4.17
CA GLY A 144 19.81 -4.02 3.69
C GLY A 144 19.17 -4.42 2.36
N THR A 145 19.64 -5.46 1.69
CA THR A 145 19.07 -5.93 0.42
C THR A 145 17.75 -6.67 0.65
N VAL A 146 16.83 -6.57 -0.32
CA VAL A 146 15.61 -7.36 -0.30
C VAL A 146 15.86 -8.66 -1.05
N LYS A 147 15.62 -9.79 -0.37
CA LYS A 147 15.74 -11.16 -0.92
C LYS A 147 14.40 -11.85 -0.84
N VAL A 148 14.20 -12.85 -1.68
CA VAL A 148 13.00 -13.71 -1.64
C VAL A 148 13.43 -15.15 -1.39
N ASP A 149 12.86 -15.75 -0.36
CA ASP A 149 12.97 -17.18 -0.10
C ASP A 149 11.69 -17.90 -0.54
N ASP A 150 11.83 -19.15 -0.98
CA ASP A 150 10.69 -20.03 -1.21
C ASP A 150 9.90 -20.21 0.11
N ILE A 151 8.66 -20.67 -0.03
CA ILE A 151 7.74 -20.76 1.11
C ILE A 151 8.33 -21.60 2.26
N GLY A 152 9.04 -22.67 1.92
CA GLY A 152 9.66 -23.57 2.89
C GLY A 152 10.80 -22.90 3.67
N ARG A 153 11.72 -22.26 2.97
CA ARG A 153 12.83 -21.53 3.60
C ARG A 153 12.31 -20.35 4.44
N MET A 154 11.27 -19.68 3.96
CA MET A 154 10.66 -18.59 4.71
C MET A 154 10.04 -19.10 6.02
N TYR A 155 9.36 -20.24 6.01
CA TYR A 155 8.83 -20.82 7.25
C TYR A 155 9.94 -21.13 8.26
N GLN A 156 11.06 -21.72 7.80
CA GLN A 156 12.23 -21.94 8.64
C GLN A 156 12.78 -20.63 9.20
N ARG A 157 12.92 -19.60 8.36
CA ARG A 157 13.38 -18.27 8.78
C ARG A 157 12.50 -17.65 9.85
N VAL A 158 11.18 -17.78 9.74
CA VAL A 158 10.24 -17.30 10.77
C VAL A 158 10.50 -18.00 12.11
N LEU A 159 10.74 -19.31 12.10
CA LEU A 159 11.05 -20.05 13.32
C LEU A 159 12.41 -19.68 13.91
N ASP A 160 13.43 -19.50 13.07
CA ASP A 160 14.78 -19.09 13.49
C ASP A 160 14.76 -17.68 14.08
N ASP A 161 14.07 -16.72 13.45
CA ASP A 161 13.92 -15.36 13.96
C ASP A 161 13.15 -15.34 15.29
N ALA A 162 12.06 -16.11 15.40
CA ALA A 162 11.33 -16.24 16.66
C ALA A 162 12.19 -16.80 17.78
N LEU A 163 13.01 -17.83 17.48
CA LEU A 163 13.93 -18.42 18.44
C LEU A 163 14.97 -17.40 18.94
N MET A 164 15.64 -16.68 18.02
CA MET A 164 16.61 -15.66 18.38
C MET A 164 16.02 -14.57 19.26
N ARG A 165 14.81 -14.13 18.97
CA ARG A 165 14.10 -13.10 19.75
C ARG A 165 13.78 -13.58 21.17
N VAL A 166 13.32 -14.82 21.32
CA VAL A 166 13.05 -15.40 22.64
C VAL A 166 14.35 -15.58 23.42
N GLU A 167 15.43 -16.06 22.78
CA GLU A 167 16.75 -16.20 23.41
C GLU A 167 17.34 -14.84 23.82
N SER A 168 17.00 -13.76 23.12
CA SER A 168 17.38 -12.37 23.48
C SER A 168 16.51 -11.75 24.59
N GLY A 169 15.54 -12.50 25.14
CA GLY A 169 14.70 -12.06 26.26
C GLY A 169 13.36 -11.43 25.86
N GLN A 170 12.99 -11.47 24.60
CA GLN A 170 11.67 -11.03 24.16
C GLN A 170 10.59 -12.03 24.59
N SER A 171 9.40 -11.56 24.96
CA SER A 171 8.29 -12.46 25.30
C SER A 171 7.91 -13.32 24.09
N TYR A 172 7.50 -14.57 24.34
CA TYR A 172 7.15 -15.51 23.28
C TYR A 172 6.13 -14.96 22.28
N ASN A 173 5.03 -14.38 22.78
CA ASN A 173 3.97 -13.83 21.91
C ASN A 173 4.49 -12.69 21.03
N MET A 174 5.31 -11.81 21.56
CA MET A 174 5.92 -10.73 20.77
C MET A 174 6.94 -11.27 19.75
N ALA A 175 7.75 -12.26 20.13
CA ALA A 175 8.71 -12.87 19.21
C ALA A 175 8.03 -13.52 18.01
N ILE A 176 6.92 -14.25 18.23
CA ILE A 176 6.12 -14.84 17.15
C ILE A 176 5.43 -13.77 16.31
N ARG A 177 4.90 -12.72 16.95
CA ARG A 177 4.27 -11.58 16.26
C ARG A 177 5.26 -10.91 15.31
N ASP A 178 6.44 -10.57 15.79
CA ASP A 178 7.49 -9.92 15.01
C ASP A 178 8.04 -10.82 13.91
N ALA A 179 8.28 -12.10 14.21
CA ALA A 179 8.79 -13.06 13.23
C ALA A 179 7.80 -13.30 12.08
N THR A 180 6.49 -13.34 12.35
CA THR A 180 5.46 -13.49 11.31
C THR A 180 5.16 -12.19 10.55
N LYS A 181 5.59 -11.04 11.07
CA LYS A 181 5.40 -9.74 10.43
C LYS A 181 6.02 -9.67 9.04
N MET A 182 7.17 -10.30 8.82
CA MET A 182 7.80 -10.33 7.50
C MET A 182 6.91 -10.97 6.42
N LEU A 183 6.05 -11.93 6.79
CA LEU A 183 5.10 -12.56 5.85
C LEU A 183 3.99 -11.57 5.46
N THR A 184 3.43 -10.85 6.45
CA THR A 184 2.34 -9.91 6.21
C THR A 184 2.81 -8.65 5.50
N ASP A 185 4.03 -8.20 5.76
CA ASP A 185 4.65 -7.05 5.10
C ASP A 185 4.96 -7.32 3.64
N SER A 186 5.54 -8.47 3.36
CA SER A 186 5.87 -8.90 2.00
C SER A 186 4.62 -9.26 1.19
N GLY A 187 3.73 -10.08 1.74
CA GLY A 187 2.80 -10.89 0.96
C GLY A 187 3.52 -11.88 0.04
N LEU A 188 2.77 -12.69 -0.66
CA LEU A 188 3.32 -13.71 -1.56
C LEU A 188 3.94 -13.06 -2.80
N GLN A 189 5.21 -13.34 -3.05
CA GLN A 189 6.01 -12.80 -4.15
C GLN A 189 6.27 -13.87 -5.21
N TYR A 190 6.40 -13.43 -6.44
CA TYR A 190 6.99 -14.16 -7.55
C TYR A 190 8.41 -13.67 -7.81
N VAL A 191 9.31 -14.59 -8.08
CA VAL A 191 10.72 -14.29 -8.39
C VAL A 191 11.00 -14.61 -9.85
N ASP A 192 11.45 -13.62 -10.60
CA ASP A 192 12.10 -13.82 -11.90
C ASP A 192 13.58 -14.10 -11.65
N TYR A 193 13.97 -15.37 -11.69
CA TYR A 193 15.34 -15.78 -11.39
C TYR A 193 16.36 -15.31 -12.44
N GLU A 194 15.93 -15.02 -13.66
CA GLU A 194 16.84 -14.54 -14.71
C GLU A 194 17.20 -13.08 -14.51
N ARG A 195 16.25 -12.26 -14.05
CA ARG A 195 16.40 -10.80 -13.91
C ARG A 195 16.57 -10.35 -12.47
N GLY A 196 16.41 -11.23 -11.49
CA GLY A 196 16.46 -10.90 -10.07
C GLY A 196 15.30 -10.04 -9.58
N TRP A 197 14.24 -9.89 -10.38
CA TRP A 197 13.07 -9.09 -10.04
C TRP A 197 12.07 -9.91 -9.26
N HIS A 198 11.46 -9.28 -8.28
CA HIS A 198 10.35 -9.86 -7.53
C HIS A 198 9.14 -8.92 -7.55
N ASN A 199 7.96 -9.50 -7.63
CA ASN A 199 6.69 -8.79 -7.60
C ASN A 199 5.68 -9.63 -6.82
N ARG A 200 4.65 -9.00 -6.28
CA ARG A 200 3.53 -9.74 -5.73
C ARG A 200 2.90 -10.64 -6.80
N VAL A 201 2.55 -11.85 -6.41
CA VAL A 201 2.03 -12.88 -7.33
C VAL A 201 0.77 -12.41 -8.04
N ASP A 202 -0.17 -11.76 -7.34
CA ASP A 202 -1.40 -11.20 -7.90
C ASP A 202 -1.13 -10.09 -8.94
N VAL A 203 -0.11 -9.26 -8.70
CA VAL A 203 0.32 -8.20 -9.63
C VAL A 203 1.00 -8.79 -10.86
N ALA A 204 1.84 -9.80 -10.68
CA ALA A 204 2.52 -10.49 -11.78
C ALA A 204 1.50 -11.21 -12.68
N ALA A 205 0.57 -11.96 -12.10
CA ALA A 205 -0.50 -12.64 -12.83
C ALA A 205 -1.38 -11.65 -13.61
N ARG A 206 -1.75 -10.52 -12.99
CA ARG A 206 -2.48 -9.47 -13.69
C ARG A 206 -1.70 -8.96 -14.90
N ARG A 207 -0.40 -8.73 -14.75
CA ARG A 207 0.46 -8.26 -15.84
C ARG A 207 0.52 -9.28 -16.98
N ALA A 208 0.74 -10.55 -16.67
CA ALA A 208 0.80 -11.62 -17.66
C ALA A 208 -0.48 -11.67 -18.51
N VAL A 209 -1.66 -11.69 -17.87
CA VAL A 209 -2.95 -11.67 -18.57
C VAL A 209 -3.13 -10.42 -19.43
N MET A 210 -2.85 -9.24 -18.88
CA MET A 210 -3.00 -7.99 -19.63
C MET A 210 -2.08 -7.94 -20.84
N THR A 211 -0.82 -8.37 -20.69
CA THR A 211 0.15 -8.43 -21.81
C THR A 211 -0.32 -9.40 -22.88
N GLY A 212 -0.72 -10.62 -22.51
CA GLY A 212 -1.22 -11.61 -23.47
C GLY A 212 -2.45 -11.13 -24.24
N VAL A 213 -3.44 -10.55 -23.53
CA VAL A 213 -4.64 -10.00 -24.20
C VAL A 213 -4.31 -8.79 -25.07
N THR A 214 -3.35 -7.96 -24.68
CA THR A 214 -2.87 -6.86 -25.51
C THR A 214 -2.24 -7.39 -26.80
N GLN A 215 -1.37 -8.39 -26.73
CA GLN A 215 -0.76 -9.02 -27.89
C GLN A 215 -1.81 -9.69 -28.79
N LEU A 216 -2.78 -10.40 -28.21
CA LEU A 216 -3.91 -10.97 -28.93
C LEU A 216 -4.68 -9.91 -29.72
N SER A 217 -5.10 -8.82 -29.08
CA SER A 217 -5.84 -7.75 -29.75
C SER A 217 -5.02 -7.03 -30.82
N ARG A 218 -3.72 -6.83 -30.59
CA ARG A 218 -2.80 -6.30 -31.60
C ARG A 218 -2.79 -7.20 -32.84
N GLN A 219 -2.69 -8.52 -32.67
CA GLN A 219 -2.66 -9.47 -33.77
C GLN A 219 -3.92 -9.36 -34.63
N TYR A 220 -5.11 -9.34 -34.01
CA TYR A 220 -6.36 -9.11 -34.73
C TYR A 220 -6.39 -7.76 -35.44
N THR A 221 -5.95 -6.67 -34.82
CA THR A 221 -5.95 -5.34 -35.41
C THR A 221 -5.00 -5.24 -36.58
N GLU A 222 -3.77 -5.75 -36.46
CA GLU A 222 -2.78 -5.69 -37.55
C GLU A 222 -3.21 -6.55 -38.72
N GLN A 223 -3.77 -7.73 -38.47
CA GLN A 223 -4.32 -8.58 -39.54
C GLN A 223 -5.44 -7.87 -40.30
N THR A 224 -6.39 -7.28 -39.56
CA THR A 224 -7.51 -6.55 -40.17
C THR A 224 -7.02 -5.32 -40.94
N ALA A 225 -6.04 -4.60 -40.41
CA ALA A 225 -5.46 -3.44 -41.09
C ALA A 225 -4.77 -3.82 -42.41
N THR A 226 -4.12 -4.97 -42.43
CA THR A 226 -3.53 -5.52 -43.68
C THR A 226 -4.60 -5.85 -44.69
N LEU A 227 -5.70 -6.50 -44.26
CA LEU A 227 -6.83 -6.81 -45.14
C LEU A 227 -7.53 -5.58 -45.72
N LEU A 228 -7.60 -4.49 -44.95
CA LEU A 228 -8.23 -3.23 -45.33
C LEU A 228 -7.25 -2.22 -45.94
N ASP A 229 -5.99 -2.58 -46.13
CA ASP A 229 -4.89 -1.75 -46.67
C ASP A 229 -4.84 -0.36 -46.00
N THR A 230 -4.94 -0.29 -44.68
CA THR A 230 -4.87 0.98 -43.96
C THR A 230 -3.66 1.06 -43.04
N PRO A 231 -2.83 2.12 -43.13
CA PRO A 231 -1.72 2.35 -42.21
C PRO A 231 -2.15 3.06 -40.91
N TYR A 232 -3.42 3.37 -40.73
CA TYR A 232 -3.86 4.27 -39.67
C TYR A 232 -4.49 3.52 -38.52
N ARG A 233 -4.23 4.04 -37.28
CA ARG A 233 -4.71 3.49 -36.02
C ARG A 233 -5.26 4.61 -35.16
N GLU A 234 -6.45 4.44 -34.60
CA GLU A 234 -6.97 5.31 -33.55
C GLU A 234 -6.67 4.69 -32.19
N VAL A 235 -6.03 5.45 -31.30
CA VAL A 235 -5.70 5.02 -29.95
C VAL A 235 -6.89 5.28 -29.02
N THR A 236 -7.20 4.35 -28.11
CA THR A 236 -8.27 4.51 -27.11
C THR A 236 -7.90 5.58 -26.09
N ALA A 237 -8.90 6.17 -25.43
CA ALA A 237 -8.71 7.12 -24.33
C ALA A 237 -9.49 6.70 -23.08
N TYR A 238 -8.98 7.10 -21.92
CA TYR A 238 -9.67 6.90 -20.65
C TYR A 238 -9.23 7.93 -19.61
N ARG A 239 -10.10 8.19 -18.63
CA ARG A 239 -9.83 9.08 -17.50
C ARG A 239 -8.69 8.57 -16.63
N GLY A 240 -7.83 9.47 -16.18
CA GLY A 240 -6.70 9.13 -15.34
C GLY A 240 -5.60 8.36 -16.08
N ALA A 241 -5.43 8.61 -17.37
CA ALA A 241 -4.26 8.18 -18.10
C ALA A 241 -2.99 8.76 -17.45
N ARG A 242 -1.87 8.03 -17.58
CA ARG A 242 -0.59 8.51 -17.05
C ARG A 242 -0.33 9.93 -17.52
N ASP A 243 -0.19 10.83 -16.57
CA ASP A 243 0.10 12.24 -16.79
C ASP A 243 1.38 12.58 -16.01
N GLY A 244 2.44 12.87 -16.72
CA GLY A 244 3.72 13.14 -16.08
C GLY A 244 4.78 13.60 -17.09
N GLU A 245 5.69 14.42 -16.62
CA GLU A 245 6.89 14.80 -17.37
C GLU A 245 7.90 13.65 -17.26
N GLY A 246 7.97 12.82 -18.30
CA GLY A 246 8.98 11.78 -18.43
C GLY A 246 10.12 12.21 -19.36
N LYS A 247 11.18 11.38 -19.42
CA LYS A 247 12.32 11.60 -20.30
C LYS A 247 12.02 11.29 -21.77
N THR A 248 10.92 10.59 -22.04
CA THR A 248 10.52 10.16 -23.39
C THR A 248 9.31 10.96 -23.89
N PRO A 249 9.15 11.19 -25.20
CA PRO A 249 7.99 11.89 -25.76
C PRO A 249 6.66 11.26 -25.38
N TRP A 250 6.64 9.94 -25.24
CA TRP A 250 5.44 9.15 -24.93
C TRP A 250 5.16 8.95 -23.44
N ALA A 251 5.99 9.48 -22.54
CA ALA A 251 5.81 9.28 -21.09
C ALA A 251 4.46 9.77 -20.54
N SER A 252 3.90 10.85 -21.11
CA SER A 252 2.55 11.33 -20.79
C SER A 252 1.54 10.71 -21.74
N HIS A 253 0.86 9.66 -21.30
CA HIS A 253 -0.19 9.00 -22.10
C HIS A 253 -1.40 9.90 -22.35
N LYS A 254 -1.65 10.87 -21.47
CA LYS A 254 -2.72 11.85 -21.60
C LYS A 254 -2.58 12.69 -22.87
N LYS A 255 -1.34 12.98 -23.31
CA LYS A 255 -1.08 13.86 -24.46
C LYS A 255 -1.44 13.23 -25.81
N TRP A 256 -1.30 11.91 -25.92
CA TRP A 256 -1.47 11.21 -27.18
C TRP A 256 -2.68 10.27 -27.26
N GLN A 257 -3.39 10.03 -26.17
CA GLN A 257 -4.59 9.19 -26.19
C GLN A 257 -5.71 9.76 -27.06
N GLY A 258 -6.57 8.89 -27.60
CA GLY A 258 -7.79 9.24 -28.33
C GLY A 258 -7.55 9.89 -29.70
N ARG A 259 -6.34 9.79 -30.25
CA ARG A 259 -5.96 10.40 -31.52
C ARG A 259 -5.61 9.33 -32.56
N VAL A 260 -5.59 9.75 -33.81
CA VAL A 260 -5.22 8.91 -34.95
C VAL A 260 -3.73 9.07 -35.28
N TYR A 261 -3.09 7.95 -35.59
CA TYR A 261 -1.67 7.83 -35.86
C TYR A 261 -1.44 6.92 -37.06
N SER A 262 -0.28 7.08 -37.72
CA SER A 262 0.16 6.20 -38.80
C SER A 262 1.26 5.24 -38.34
N VAL A 263 1.26 4.02 -38.85
CA VAL A 263 2.40 3.08 -38.72
C VAL A 263 3.55 3.44 -39.68
N ARG A 264 3.36 4.41 -40.58
CA ARG A 264 4.36 4.93 -41.50
C ARG A 264 4.88 6.28 -41.03
N THR A 265 6.16 6.55 -41.20
CA THR A 265 6.75 7.87 -40.95
C THR A 265 6.50 8.82 -42.12
N GLY A 266 6.29 10.12 -41.84
CA GLY A 266 6.10 11.13 -42.86
C GLY A 266 4.74 11.12 -43.57
N ASP A 267 3.74 10.47 -42.95
CA ASP A 267 2.36 10.39 -43.44
C ASP A 267 1.51 11.59 -42.95
N ILE A 268 0.24 11.64 -43.38
CA ILE A 268 -0.71 12.69 -42.94
C ILE A 268 -0.97 12.69 -41.46
N TYR A 269 -0.87 11.53 -40.78
CA TYR A 269 -0.93 11.39 -39.36
C TYR A 269 0.47 11.15 -38.76
N PRO A 270 0.72 11.65 -37.54
CA PRO A 270 1.98 11.42 -36.84
C PRO A 270 2.29 9.93 -36.64
N SER A 271 3.57 9.58 -36.57
CA SER A 271 4.00 8.20 -36.34
C SER A 271 3.61 7.71 -34.96
N ILE A 272 2.94 6.55 -34.90
CA ILE A 272 2.54 5.89 -33.63
C ILE A 272 3.75 5.47 -32.80
N TYR A 273 4.87 5.16 -33.44
CA TYR A 273 6.12 4.79 -32.78
C TYR A 273 6.79 5.99 -32.12
N GLU A 274 6.86 7.13 -32.83
CA GLU A 274 7.56 8.32 -32.33
C GLU A 274 6.77 9.07 -31.27
N VAL A 275 5.43 9.10 -31.37
CA VAL A 275 4.58 9.87 -30.45
C VAL A 275 4.07 9.05 -29.29
N CYS A 276 3.63 7.82 -29.57
CA CYS A 276 3.02 6.96 -28.55
C CYS A 276 4.01 5.93 -27.97
N GLY A 277 5.18 5.76 -28.58
CA GLY A 277 6.15 4.75 -28.16
C GLY A 277 5.62 3.33 -28.32
N LEU A 278 4.92 3.03 -29.42
CA LEU A 278 4.51 1.65 -29.69
C LEU A 278 5.77 0.77 -29.76
N ASP A 279 5.74 -0.39 -29.09
CA ASP A 279 6.84 -1.33 -28.89
C ASP A 279 7.88 -0.91 -27.82
N GLU A 280 7.72 0.27 -27.20
CA GLU A 280 8.53 0.68 -26.07
C GLU A 280 7.90 0.24 -24.74
N VAL A 281 8.77 -0.06 -23.75
CA VAL A 281 8.33 -0.64 -22.46
C VAL A 281 7.38 0.29 -21.70
N ASP A 282 7.56 1.59 -21.78
CA ASP A 282 6.76 2.63 -21.10
C ASP A 282 5.76 3.37 -22.02
N GLY A 283 5.65 2.95 -23.28
CA GLY A 283 4.79 3.51 -24.28
C GLY A 283 3.42 2.83 -24.43
N LEU A 284 2.82 3.00 -25.59
CA LEU A 284 1.53 2.41 -25.98
C LEU A 284 1.61 0.88 -25.97
N CYS A 285 0.66 0.22 -25.34
CA CYS A 285 0.62 -1.23 -25.13
C CYS A 285 1.79 -1.78 -24.28
N GLY A 286 2.65 -0.93 -23.73
CA GLY A 286 3.76 -1.30 -22.87
C GLY A 286 3.35 -1.58 -21.42
N ALA A 287 4.32 -1.59 -20.51
CA ALA A 287 4.12 -1.97 -19.12
C ALA A 287 3.08 -1.08 -18.38
N ASN A 288 2.03 -1.72 -17.85
CA ASN A 288 0.90 -1.07 -17.18
C ASN A 288 0.11 -0.07 -18.05
N CYS A 289 0.35 -0.02 -19.35
CA CYS A 289 -0.50 0.70 -20.27
C CYS A 289 -1.88 0.01 -20.34
N ARG A 290 -2.94 0.83 -20.44
CA ARG A 290 -4.31 0.33 -20.63
C ARG A 290 -4.88 0.73 -21.98
N HIS A 291 -4.12 1.55 -22.73
CA HIS A 291 -4.52 1.95 -24.04
C HIS A 291 -4.35 0.77 -24.99
N MET A 292 -5.29 0.69 -25.89
CA MET A 292 -5.29 -0.15 -27.08
C MET A 292 -5.40 0.75 -28.30
N TYR A 293 -5.27 0.19 -29.47
CA TYR A 293 -5.56 0.87 -30.69
C TYR A 293 -6.40 -0.02 -31.60
N HIS A 294 -7.10 0.59 -32.49
CA HIS A 294 -7.95 -0.06 -33.46
C HIS A 294 -7.79 0.61 -34.82
N ILE A 295 -8.39 -0.01 -35.84
CA ILE A 295 -8.24 0.41 -37.21
C ILE A 295 -8.88 1.77 -37.42
N TRP A 296 -8.24 2.58 -38.23
CA TRP A 296 -8.77 3.81 -38.77
C TRP A 296 -8.70 3.76 -40.28
N ILE A 297 -9.81 4.09 -40.98
CA ILE A 297 -9.89 4.17 -42.46
C ILE A 297 -10.19 5.60 -42.80
N GLU A 298 -9.24 6.24 -43.49
CA GLU A 298 -9.37 7.63 -43.90
C GLU A 298 -10.59 7.84 -44.83
N GLY A 299 -11.39 8.86 -44.53
CA GLY A 299 -12.61 9.16 -45.27
C GLY A 299 -13.82 8.26 -44.95
N VAL A 300 -13.66 7.22 -44.11
CA VAL A 300 -14.73 6.29 -43.73
C VAL A 300 -14.95 6.31 -42.21
N SER A 301 -13.87 6.25 -41.44
CA SER A 301 -13.95 6.22 -39.98
C SER A 301 -14.23 7.60 -39.39
N GLU A 302 -15.06 7.64 -38.34
CA GLU A 302 -15.29 8.82 -37.51
C GLU A 302 -14.51 8.71 -36.21
N ARG A 303 -13.86 9.80 -35.78
CA ARG A 303 -13.11 9.83 -34.51
C ARG A 303 -14.02 9.47 -33.34
N THR A 304 -13.52 8.58 -32.48
CA THR A 304 -14.24 8.18 -31.25
C THR A 304 -14.31 9.34 -30.26
N TYR A 305 -13.30 10.21 -30.24
CA TYR A 305 -13.18 11.34 -29.33
C TYR A 305 -12.91 12.64 -30.10
N THR A 306 -13.62 13.68 -29.76
CA THR A 306 -13.31 15.04 -30.20
C THR A 306 -12.15 15.62 -29.41
N ASP A 307 -11.51 16.68 -29.89
CA ASP A 307 -10.43 17.33 -29.14
C ASP A 307 -10.96 17.98 -27.87
N GLU A 308 -12.19 18.52 -27.85
CA GLU A 308 -12.84 19.06 -26.66
C GLU A 308 -13.09 17.98 -25.60
N GLU A 309 -13.53 16.78 -26.01
CA GLU A 309 -13.71 15.64 -25.09
C GLU A 309 -12.37 15.17 -24.50
N LEU A 310 -11.30 15.19 -25.27
CA LEU A 310 -9.96 14.81 -24.81
C LEU A 310 -9.38 15.86 -23.83
N GLU A 311 -9.59 17.15 -24.09
CA GLU A 311 -9.17 18.22 -23.17
C GLU A 311 -9.88 18.13 -21.82
N ASN A 312 -11.16 17.75 -21.85
CA ASN A 312 -12.03 17.65 -20.67
C ASN A 312 -12.20 16.20 -20.15
N ILE A 313 -11.35 15.26 -20.59
CA ILE A 313 -11.50 13.85 -20.25
C ILE A 313 -11.34 13.60 -18.75
N ASP A 314 -10.44 14.33 -18.09
CA ASP A 314 -10.26 14.30 -16.65
C ASP A 314 -11.04 15.46 -16.00
N PRO A 315 -11.71 15.21 -14.86
CA PRO A 315 -12.30 16.28 -14.10
C PRO A 315 -11.22 17.24 -13.55
N PRO A 316 -11.59 18.49 -13.20
CA PRO A 316 -10.65 19.42 -12.61
C PRO A 316 -10.05 18.87 -11.31
N PRO A 317 -8.83 19.33 -10.93
CA PRO A 317 -8.22 18.96 -9.65
C PRO A 317 -9.15 19.31 -8.47
N PHE A 318 -9.13 18.48 -7.44
CA PHE A 318 -9.92 18.66 -6.22
C PHE A 318 -9.03 18.69 -4.98
N GLU A 319 -9.54 19.27 -3.91
CA GLU A 319 -8.85 19.34 -2.63
C GLU A 319 -9.36 18.25 -1.67
N PHE A 320 -8.43 17.57 -1.02
CA PHE A 320 -8.71 16.64 0.08
C PHE A 320 -7.64 16.80 1.16
N GLU A 321 -8.07 17.07 2.40
CA GLU A 321 -7.20 17.28 3.56
C GLU A 321 -6.06 18.30 3.29
N GLY A 322 -6.41 19.43 2.67
CA GLY A 322 -5.47 20.51 2.38
C GLY A 322 -4.47 20.24 1.27
N LYS A 323 -4.63 19.13 0.52
CA LYS A 323 -3.78 18.80 -0.64
C LYS A 323 -4.63 18.74 -1.91
N GLN A 324 -4.14 19.40 -2.97
CA GLN A 324 -4.70 19.30 -4.32
C GLN A 324 -4.30 17.99 -4.99
N TYR A 325 -5.24 17.37 -5.68
CA TYR A 325 -5.04 16.13 -6.44
C TYR A 325 -5.59 16.29 -7.84
N THR A 326 -4.77 15.97 -8.83
CA THR A 326 -5.25 15.66 -10.19
C THR A 326 -5.99 14.32 -10.18
N PHE A 327 -6.78 14.05 -11.20
CA PHE A 327 -7.49 12.76 -11.31
C PHE A 327 -6.54 11.55 -11.36
N TYR A 328 -5.40 11.70 -12.06
CA TYR A 328 -4.36 10.68 -12.06
C TYR A 328 -3.79 10.43 -10.65
N GLU A 329 -3.38 11.51 -9.95
CA GLU A 329 -2.87 11.38 -8.56
C GLU A 329 -3.91 10.79 -7.62
N ALA A 330 -5.19 11.14 -7.79
CA ALA A 330 -6.28 10.54 -7.03
C ALA A 330 -6.37 9.02 -7.24
N THR A 331 -6.23 8.55 -8.48
CA THR A 331 -6.19 7.10 -8.75
C THR A 331 -4.97 6.42 -8.12
N GLN A 332 -3.82 7.09 -8.05
CA GLN A 332 -2.62 6.55 -7.38
C GLN A 332 -2.80 6.50 -5.85
N LYS A 333 -3.35 7.56 -5.24
CA LYS A 333 -3.66 7.57 -3.79
C LYS A 333 -4.67 6.47 -3.45
N GLN A 334 -5.72 6.31 -4.25
CA GLN A 334 -6.70 5.23 -4.07
C GLN A 334 -6.02 3.85 -4.05
N ARG A 335 -5.10 3.59 -4.97
CA ARG A 335 -4.32 2.33 -5.01
C ARG A 335 -3.42 2.13 -3.79
N GLN A 336 -2.84 3.22 -3.26
CA GLN A 336 -2.03 3.15 -2.04
C GLN A 336 -2.88 2.73 -0.84
N VAL A 337 -4.08 3.30 -0.70
CA VAL A 337 -5.01 2.92 0.37
C VAL A 337 -5.49 1.47 0.20
N GLU A 338 -5.82 1.05 -1.03
CA GLU A 338 -6.17 -0.34 -1.34
C GLU A 338 -5.05 -1.33 -0.97
N ALA A 339 -3.80 -0.96 -1.22
CA ALA A 339 -2.64 -1.78 -0.81
C ALA A 339 -2.51 -1.87 0.72
N SER A 340 -2.74 -0.76 1.42
CA SER A 340 -2.75 -0.71 2.89
C SER A 340 -3.91 -1.54 3.47
N LEU A 341 -5.10 -1.49 2.85
CA LEU A 341 -6.24 -2.34 3.23
C LEU A 341 -5.91 -3.82 3.08
N ARG A 342 -5.27 -4.23 2.00
CA ARG A 342 -4.84 -5.63 1.83
C ARG A 342 -3.81 -6.04 2.88
N LYS A 343 -2.86 -5.14 3.19
CA LYS A 343 -1.86 -5.41 4.23
C LYS A 343 -2.52 -5.65 5.58
N VAL A 344 -3.39 -4.73 6.04
CA VAL A 344 -4.03 -4.86 7.35
C VAL A 344 -4.97 -6.08 7.43
N LYS A 345 -5.60 -6.46 6.33
CA LYS A 345 -6.40 -7.70 6.28
C LYS A 345 -5.53 -8.94 6.45
N ARG A 346 -4.33 -9.00 5.82
CA ARG A 346 -3.36 -10.08 6.06
C ARG A 346 -2.91 -10.12 7.53
N GLU A 347 -2.64 -8.96 8.12
CA GLU A 347 -2.29 -8.85 9.54
C GLU A 347 -3.41 -9.38 10.44
N LEU A 348 -4.68 -9.11 10.12
CA LEU A 348 -5.85 -9.66 10.82
C LEU A 348 -5.94 -11.18 10.71
N ILE A 349 -5.74 -11.73 9.51
CA ILE A 349 -5.71 -13.20 9.30
C ILE A 349 -4.56 -13.82 10.10
N ALA A 350 -3.39 -13.22 10.06
CA ALA A 350 -2.23 -13.71 10.79
C ALA A 350 -2.43 -13.65 12.31
N ALA A 351 -3.01 -12.56 12.84
CA ALA A 351 -3.35 -12.43 14.25
C ALA A 351 -4.40 -13.46 14.68
N LYS A 352 -5.45 -13.65 13.87
CA LYS A 352 -6.48 -14.67 14.10
C LYS A 352 -5.88 -16.09 14.08
N GLY A 353 -5.02 -16.39 13.09
CA GLY A 353 -4.32 -17.67 12.98
C GLY A 353 -3.44 -17.98 14.20
N ARG A 354 -2.86 -16.96 14.83
CA ARG A 354 -2.07 -17.09 16.07
C ARG A 354 -2.90 -17.13 17.35
N GLY A 355 -4.22 -16.87 17.29
CA GLY A 355 -5.05 -16.67 18.49
C GLY A 355 -4.68 -15.40 19.27
N ASP A 356 -4.10 -14.39 18.60
CA ASP A 356 -3.67 -13.14 19.21
C ASP A 356 -4.81 -12.10 19.16
N ASP A 357 -5.72 -12.19 20.11
CA ASP A 357 -6.90 -11.32 20.18
C ASP A 357 -6.54 -9.85 20.38
N GLU A 358 -5.43 -9.57 21.03
CA GLU A 358 -4.93 -8.23 21.28
C GLU A 358 -4.47 -7.56 19.99
N GLU A 359 -3.60 -8.22 19.22
CA GLU A 359 -3.17 -7.72 17.92
C GLU A 359 -4.35 -7.66 16.95
N TYR A 360 -5.20 -8.69 16.93
CA TYR A 360 -6.40 -8.71 16.09
C TYR A 360 -7.26 -7.46 16.30
N THR A 361 -7.54 -7.13 17.55
CA THR A 361 -8.36 -5.98 17.92
C THR A 361 -7.72 -4.67 17.47
N THR A 362 -6.42 -4.54 17.62
CA THR A 362 -5.62 -3.40 17.20
C THR A 362 -5.65 -3.20 15.68
N LYS A 363 -5.40 -4.28 14.93
CA LYS A 363 -5.46 -4.25 13.47
C LYS A 363 -6.87 -4.01 12.96
N ALA A 364 -7.89 -4.42 13.70
CA ALA A 364 -9.29 -4.14 13.39
C ALA A 364 -9.63 -2.64 13.45
N VAL A 365 -9.06 -1.90 14.41
CA VAL A 365 -9.18 -0.43 14.47
C VAL A 365 -8.54 0.21 13.24
N ARG A 366 -7.32 -0.22 12.87
CA ARG A 366 -6.63 0.28 11.68
C ARG A 366 -7.41 -0.02 10.41
N TYR A 367 -7.94 -1.23 10.27
CA TYR A 367 -8.78 -1.63 9.15
C TYR A 367 -10.01 -0.73 8.99
N ARG A 368 -10.71 -0.44 10.09
CA ARG A 368 -11.86 0.46 10.08
C ARG A 368 -11.50 1.85 9.56
N ARG A 369 -10.39 2.43 10.04
CA ARG A 369 -9.94 3.77 9.64
C ARG A 369 -9.55 3.84 8.17
N LEU A 370 -8.81 2.86 7.69
CA LEU A 370 -8.44 2.80 6.28
C LEU A 370 -9.68 2.70 5.37
N ASN A 371 -10.75 2.01 5.81
CA ASN A 371 -11.99 1.99 5.06
C ASN A 371 -12.70 3.36 5.09
N GLU A 372 -12.75 4.01 6.23
CA GLU A 372 -13.32 5.37 6.37
C GLU A 372 -12.55 6.37 5.49
N GLU A 373 -11.21 6.36 5.50
CA GLU A 373 -10.35 7.16 4.61
C GLU A 373 -10.63 6.83 3.13
N TYR A 374 -10.69 5.55 2.79
CA TYR A 374 -10.94 5.09 1.43
C TYR A 374 -12.26 5.59 0.86
N GLU A 375 -13.34 5.47 1.66
CA GLU A 375 -14.67 5.94 1.27
C GLU A 375 -14.72 7.47 1.15
N ALA A 376 -14.18 8.19 2.14
CA ALA A 376 -14.15 9.65 2.16
C ALA A 376 -13.34 10.20 0.99
N PHE A 377 -12.14 9.67 0.76
CA PHE A 377 -11.28 10.07 -0.35
C PHE A 377 -11.91 9.77 -1.72
N SER A 378 -12.44 8.54 -1.89
CA SER A 378 -13.06 8.14 -3.16
C SER A 378 -14.27 9.03 -3.48
N LYS A 379 -15.07 9.38 -2.47
CA LYS A 379 -16.20 10.28 -2.62
C LYS A 379 -15.76 11.71 -3.02
N ALA A 380 -14.75 12.25 -2.35
CA ALA A 380 -14.20 13.56 -2.66
C ALA A 380 -13.60 13.63 -4.07
N ALA A 381 -12.93 12.56 -4.49
CA ALA A 381 -12.34 12.43 -5.83
C ALA A 381 -13.36 12.12 -6.94
N GLY A 382 -14.64 11.90 -6.63
CA GLY A 382 -15.61 11.40 -7.60
C GLY A 382 -15.25 10.03 -8.19
N LEU A 383 -14.41 9.25 -7.49
CA LEU A 383 -13.98 7.92 -7.88
C LEU A 383 -14.92 6.86 -7.29
N ARG A 384 -15.26 5.87 -8.09
CA ARG A 384 -15.94 4.69 -7.56
C ARG A 384 -14.96 3.90 -6.70
N PRO A 385 -15.32 3.54 -5.44
CA PRO A 385 -14.56 2.61 -4.64
C PRO A 385 -14.44 1.25 -5.35
N GLN A 386 -13.22 0.78 -5.53
CA GLN A 386 -12.92 -0.52 -6.16
C GLN A 386 -12.66 -1.54 -5.05
N TYR A 387 -13.72 -1.91 -4.31
CA TYR A 387 -13.61 -2.81 -3.15
C TYR A 387 -12.94 -4.14 -3.48
N GLU A 388 -13.12 -4.63 -4.72
CA GLU A 388 -12.48 -5.83 -5.23
C GLU A 388 -10.95 -5.77 -5.20
N ARG A 389 -10.36 -4.57 -5.27
CA ARG A 389 -8.91 -4.36 -5.19
C ARG A 389 -8.38 -4.35 -3.76
N GLY A 390 -9.20 -3.88 -2.82
CA GLY A 390 -8.92 -3.92 -1.40
C GLY A 390 -9.32 -5.24 -0.75
N ASN A 391 -9.98 -6.14 -1.49
CA ASN A 391 -10.41 -7.43 -0.95
C ASN A 391 -9.28 -8.46 -1.01
N ILE A 392 -9.31 -9.33 -0.02
CA ILE A 392 -8.62 -10.59 0.03
C ILE A 392 -9.66 -11.70 0.23
N ALA A 393 -9.41 -12.90 -0.28
CA ALA A 393 -10.46 -13.89 -0.50
C ALA A 393 -11.05 -14.48 0.78
N GLU A 394 -10.21 -14.67 1.81
CA GLU A 394 -10.60 -15.20 3.12
C GLU A 394 -11.07 -14.10 4.11
N PHE A 395 -11.09 -12.84 3.67
CA PHE A 395 -11.59 -11.71 4.44
C PHE A 395 -12.94 -11.25 3.87
N GLY A 396 -13.94 -12.07 4.08
CA GLY A 396 -15.30 -11.83 3.59
C GLY A 396 -16.14 -10.92 4.51
N PRO A 397 -17.45 -10.82 4.25
CA PRO A 397 -18.37 -10.02 5.08
C PRO A 397 -18.38 -10.42 6.56
N LYS A 398 -18.17 -11.70 6.86
CA LYS A 398 -18.11 -12.22 8.24
C LYS A 398 -16.88 -11.68 8.98
N GLU A 399 -15.70 -11.82 8.38
CA GLU A 399 -14.43 -11.34 8.94
C GLU A 399 -14.41 -9.80 9.06
N ALA A 400 -14.97 -9.10 8.07
CA ALA A 400 -15.13 -7.65 8.14
C ALA A 400 -16.05 -7.22 9.29
N LEU A 401 -17.13 -7.97 9.56
CA LEU A 401 -18.04 -7.70 10.68
C LEU A 401 -17.38 -8.02 12.02
N GLU A 402 -16.64 -9.13 12.12
CA GLU A 402 -15.86 -9.49 13.32
C GLU A 402 -14.83 -8.39 13.64
N ALA A 403 -14.06 -7.94 12.65
CA ALA A 403 -13.10 -6.83 12.80
C ALA A 403 -13.81 -5.52 13.20
N LYS A 404 -14.94 -5.19 12.58
CA LYS A 404 -15.72 -4.01 12.93
C LYS A 404 -16.24 -4.05 14.37
N ASN A 405 -16.65 -5.21 14.85
CA ASN A 405 -17.11 -5.39 16.24
C ASN A 405 -15.95 -5.32 17.23
N ALA A 406 -14.82 -5.95 16.94
CA ALA A 406 -13.59 -5.84 17.74
C ALA A 406 -13.15 -4.38 17.87
N ALA A 407 -13.13 -3.61 16.78
CA ALA A 407 -12.80 -2.20 16.77
C ALA A 407 -13.76 -1.32 17.60
N LYS A 408 -15.03 -1.69 17.73
CA LYS A 408 -16.03 -0.94 18.53
C LYS A 408 -15.81 -1.11 20.05
N ASN A 409 -15.30 -2.23 20.49
CA ASN A 409 -15.12 -2.51 21.90
C ASN A 409 -14.03 -1.63 22.54
N ILE A 410 -13.08 -1.15 21.75
CA ILE A 410 -12.04 -0.21 22.21
C ILE A 410 -12.57 1.22 22.37
N ALA A 411 -13.55 1.63 21.56
CA ALA A 411 -14.12 2.98 21.62
C ALA A 411 -14.88 3.31 22.93
N LYS A 412 -14.93 2.40 23.88
CA LYS A 412 -15.66 2.53 25.14
C LYS A 412 -14.78 2.81 26.37
N GLN A 413 -13.46 3.00 26.21
CA GLN A 413 -12.60 3.31 27.37
C GLN A 413 -12.66 4.81 27.73
N PRO A 414 -12.71 5.13 29.05
CA PRO A 414 -12.93 6.49 29.50
C PRO A 414 -11.69 7.39 29.41
N GLU A 415 -11.97 8.66 29.30
CA GLU A 415 -11.05 9.80 29.16
C GLU A 415 -10.11 9.97 30.36
N ASN A 416 -8.80 10.10 30.09
CA ASN A 416 -7.88 10.80 30.98
C ASN A 416 -6.80 11.48 30.14
N GLY A 417 -6.58 12.75 30.39
CA GLY A 417 -5.52 13.55 29.74
C GLY A 417 -5.94 14.26 28.44
N ILE A 418 -6.06 15.58 28.49
CA ILE A 418 -6.29 16.42 27.33
C ILE A 418 -5.00 17.15 27.00
N ILE A 419 -4.49 16.97 25.78
CA ILE A 419 -3.27 17.61 25.32
C ILE A 419 -3.57 19.05 24.86
N LYS A 420 -2.77 20.00 25.35
CA LYS A 420 -2.94 21.44 25.12
C LYS A 420 -1.70 22.10 24.54
N ILE A 421 -0.61 21.36 24.31
CA ILE A 421 0.63 21.93 23.79
C ILE A 421 0.49 22.34 22.32
N GLU A 422 1.01 23.49 21.96
CA GLU A 422 1.14 23.90 20.55
C GLU A 422 2.47 23.38 19.98
N VAL A 423 2.40 22.85 18.76
CA VAL A 423 3.57 22.45 17.98
C VAL A 423 3.95 23.62 17.09
N ASP A 424 4.89 24.44 17.57
CA ASP A 424 5.26 25.69 16.93
C ASP A 424 6.16 25.53 15.70
N GLU A 425 7.13 24.63 15.78
CA GLU A 425 8.08 24.37 14.69
C GLU A 425 8.54 22.89 14.73
N LEU A 426 8.63 22.25 13.57
CA LEU A 426 9.22 20.93 13.43
C LEU A 426 10.68 21.07 13.00
N THR A 427 11.57 21.16 13.98
CA THR A 427 13.02 21.20 13.78
C THR A 427 13.66 19.87 14.19
N PRO A 428 14.78 19.44 13.58
CA PRO A 428 15.45 18.19 13.97
C PRO A 428 16.02 18.20 15.40
N CYS A 429 16.02 19.36 16.05
CA CYS A 429 16.44 19.60 17.43
C CYS A 429 15.73 20.86 17.95
N LEU A 430 16.09 21.38 19.11
CA LEU A 430 15.53 22.65 19.57
C LEU A 430 16.23 23.84 18.89
N LYS A 431 15.46 24.90 18.63
CA LYS A 431 16.00 26.16 18.13
C LYS A 431 15.98 27.21 19.24
N ARG A 432 17.15 27.71 19.59
CA ARG A 432 17.30 28.77 20.60
C ARG A 432 16.79 30.09 20.04
N MET A 433 15.93 30.77 20.76
CA MET A 433 15.22 31.92 20.21
C MET A 433 16.05 33.22 20.20
N ASN A 434 17.09 33.32 21.03
CA ASN A 434 17.90 34.54 21.11
C ASN A 434 18.89 34.71 19.94
N ASP A 435 19.40 33.60 19.38
CA ASP A 435 20.41 33.58 18.31
C ASP A 435 19.98 32.74 17.08
N GLY A 436 18.85 32.05 17.16
CA GLY A 436 18.33 31.20 16.09
C GLY A 436 19.11 29.89 15.85
N GLN A 437 20.10 29.59 16.74
CA GLN A 437 20.89 28.37 16.58
C GLN A 437 20.12 27.11 16.93
N LEU A 438 20.38 26.05 16.15
CA LEU A 438 19.88 24.71 16.43
C LEU A 438 20.75 24.07 17.51
N VAL A 439 20.12 23.56 18.57
CA VAL A 439 20.77 22.98 19.75
C VAL A 439 20.37 21.52 19.86
N ASN A 440 21.36 20.63 19.88
CA ASN A 440 21.10 19.21 20.06
C ASN A 440 20.40 18.94 21.39
N THR A 441 19.74 17.80 21.46
CA THR A 441 18.91 17.44 22.60
C THR A 441 19.19 16.03 23.09
N THR A 442 18.97 15.85 24.38
CA THR A 442 19.01 14.53 25.04
C THR A 442 17.68 14.26 25.69
N VAL A 443 17.11 13.09 25.41
CA VAL A 443 15.90 12.60 26.05
C VAL A 443 16.28 11.83 27.31
N VAL A 444 15.64 12.17 28.43
CA VAL A 444 15.89 11.54 29.74
C VAL A 444 14.58 11.02 30.34
N GLU A 445 14.63 9.88 31.02
CA GLU A 445 13.51 9.45 31.87
C GLU A 445 13.48 10.30 33.14
N VAL A 446 12.29 10.75 33.52
CA VAL A 446 12.07 11.61 34.68
C VAL A 446 11.20 10.90 35.70
N ILE A 447 11.65 10.90 36.95
CA ILE A 447 10.84 10.42 38.11
C ILE A 447 10.37 11.66 38.84
N PRO A 448 9.16 12.18 38.56
CA PRO A 448 8.70 13.45 39.11
C PRO A 448 8.38 13.32 40.58
N THR A 449 8.78 14.31 41.38
CA THR A 449 8.30 14.54 42.73
C THR A 449 7.42 15.79 42.80
N LYS A 450 6.60 15.94 43.82
CA LYS A 450 5.72 17.13 43.94
C LYS A 450 6.47 18.46 44.00
N ARG A 451 7.77 18.44 44.24
CA ARG A 451 8.58 19.65 44.36
C ARG A 451 9.25 20.08 43.07
N ASP A 452 9.52 19.09 42.18
CA ASP A 452 10.37 19.33 41.00
C ASP A 452 9.70 20.18 39.90
N PHE A 453 8.36 20.11 39.79
CA PHE A 453 7.60 20.76 38.72
C PHE A 453 6.44 21.58 39.26
N LYS A 454 6.62 22.25 40.39
CA LYS A 454 5.54 23.01 41.06
C LYS A 454 5.02 24.20 40.24
N ASP A 455 5.84 24.75 39.35
CA ASP A 455 5.53 25.90 38.49
C ASP A 455 4.98 25.49 37.11
N TRP A 456 4.84 24.17 36.88
CA TRP A 456 4.24 23.61 35.69
C TRP A 456 2.70 23.52 35.85
N GLU A 457 1.96 23.50 34.72
CA GLU A 457 0.49 23.48 34.75
C GLU A 457 -0.05 22.18 35.33
N PHE A 458 0.63 21.03 35.02
CA PHE A 458 0.17 19.70 35.43
C PHE A 458 0.95 19.11 36.61
N ASP A 459 0.27 18.33 37.44
CA ASP A 459 0.92 17.48 38.46
C ASP A 459 1.44 16.20 37.81
N TRP A 460 2.73 16.20 37.46
CA TRP A 460 3.42 15.11 36.78
C TRP A 460 3.54 13.82 37.62
N THR A 461 3.21 13.87 38.90
CA THR A 461 3.13 12.64 39.76
C THR A 461 1.90 11.81 39.44
N ILE A 462 0.84 12.39 38.88
CA ILE A 462 -0.42 11.68 38.57
C ILE A 462 -0.24 10.68 37.42
N PRO A 463 0.25 11.06 36.22
CA PRO A 463 0.46 10.07 35.15
C PRO A 463 1.46 8.99 35.57
N ARG A 464 2.49 9.32 36.35
CA ARG A 464 3.43 8.31 36.87
C ARG A 464 2.72 7.26 37.75
N LYS A 465 1.82 7.65 38.64
CA LYS A 465 1.01 6.74 39.46
C LYS A 465 0.09 5.87 38.62
N ASN A 466 -0.36 6.39 37.48
CA ASN A 466 -1.22 5.67 36.53
C ASN A 466 -0.42 4.77 35.56
N GLY A 467 0.88 4.58 35.81
CA GLY A 467 1.74 3.67 35.06
C GLY A 467 2.26 4.23 33.75
N TYR A 468 2.28 5.56 33.57
CA TYR A 468 2.96 6.20 32.45
C TYR A 468 4.44 6.42 32.75
N THR A 469 5.27 6.26 31.73
CA THR A 469 6.68 6.69 31.75
C THR A 469 6.73 8.18 31.41
N ILE A 470 7.46 8.95 32.22
CA ILE A 470 7.64 10.37 31.97
C ILE A 470 9.01 10.58 31.32
N ARG A 471 9.03 11.23 30.15
CA ARG A 471 10.25 11.60 29.46
C ARG A 471 10.37 13.11 29.36
N GLY A 472 11.60 13.60 29.52
CA GLY A 472 11.93 15.01 29.41
C GLY A 472 13.01 15.25 28.36
N ILE A 473 12.97 16.41 27.71
CA ILE A 473 13.98 16.85 26.77
C ILE A 473 14.90 17.86 27.45
N LYS A 474 16.21 17.69 27.31
CA LYS A 474 17.25 18.66 27.69
C LYS A 474 17.92 19.19 26.43
N ALA A 475 18.24 20.47 26.41
CA ALA A 475 19.08 21.07 25.37
C ALA A 475 20.55 20.97 25.78
N ASP A 476 21.46 20.74 24.84
CA ASP A 476 22.87 20.71 25.11
C ASP A 476 23.34 22.06 25.70
N GLY A 477 24.05 21.97 26.82
CA GLY A 477 24.48 23.14 27.58
C GLY A 477 23.43 23.72 28.55
N ASP A 478 22.23 23.17 28.60
CA ASP A 478 21.17 23.54 29.55
C ASP A 478 20.71 22.32 30.38
N SER A 479 20.92 22.37 31.69
CA SER A 479 20.55 21.28 32.60
C SER A 479 19.04 21.17 32.86
N ARG A 480 18.28 22.23 32.52
CA ARG A 480 16.81 22.29 32.77
C ARG A 480 16.08 21.41 31.77
N ILE A 481 14.93 20.91 32.19
CA ILE A 481 13.99 20.19 31.32
C ILE A 481 13.24 21.21 30.47
N GLN A 482 13.27 21.05 29.15
CA GLN A 482 12.66 21.95 28.19
C GLN A 482 11.18 21.62 27.95
N GLY A 483 10.78 20.39 28.18
CA GLY A 483 9.41 19.89 28.09
C GLY A 483 9.30 18.47 28.57
N LEU A 484 8.11 18.04 28.89
CA LEU A 484 7.77 16.71 29.42
C LEU A 484 6.65 16.05 28.63
N ILE A 485 6.70 14.73 28.51
CA ILE A 485 5.66 13.90 27.92
C ILE A 485 5.42 12.65 28.78
N ALA A 486 4.16 12.30 28.99
CA ALA A 486 3.73 11.07 29.66
C ALA A 486 3.31 10.03 28.61
N LEU A 487 4.04 8.94 28.53
CA LEU A 487 3.89 7.88 27.53
C LEU A 487 3.52 6.56 28.22
N LYS A 488 2.62 5.83 27.60
CA LYS A 488 2.29 4.46 28.00
C LYS A 488 2.09 3.61 26.75
N PRO A 489 2.86 2.51 26.59
CA PRO A 489 2.55 1.51 25.59
C PRO A 489 1.13 0.99 25.81
N ASP A 490 0.36 0.93 24.76
CA ASP A 490 -0.99 0.38 24.73
C ASP A 490 -1.06 -0.70 23.66
N PRO A 491 -0.67 -1.93 24.00
CA PRO A 491 -0.68 -3.05 23.08
C PRO A 491 -2.07 -3.32 22.50
N ASN A 492 -3.13 -3.11 23.31
CA ASN A 492 -4.52 -3.31 22.87
C ASN A 492 -4.92 -2.39 21.70
N ASN A 493 -4.29 -1.21 21.59
CA ASN A 493 -4.48 -0.29 20.51
C ASN A 493 -3.29 -0.27 19.52
N TYR A 494 -2.29 -1.15 19.73
CA TYR A 494 -1.06 -1.19 18.93
C TYR A 494 -0.48 0.21 18.75
N ALA A 495 -0.35 0.90 19.87
CA ALA A 495 -0.06 2.32 19.89
C ALA A 495 0.69 2.70 21.15
N VAL A 496 1.28 3.87 21.15
CA VAL A 496 1.65 4.56 22.37
C VAL A 496 0.58 5.59 22.70
N LYS A 497 0.03 5.50 23.89
CA LYS A 497 -0.88 6.52 24.41
C LYS A 497 -0.10 7.65 25.03
N ILE A 498 -0.42 8.87 24.65
CA ILE A 498 0.05 10.08 25.34
C ILE A 498 -1.07 10.55 26.28
N ASP A 499 -0.71 10.78 27.54
CA ASP A 499 -1.62 11.34 28.54
C ASP A 499 -1.49 12.87 28.61
N ILE A 500 -0.29 13.35 28.83
CA ILE A 500 0.02 14.77 28.96
C ILE A 500 1.29 15.10 28.19
N VAL A 501 1.32 16.26 27.57
CA VAL A 501 2.51 16.89 26.97
C VAL A 501 2.53 18.34 27.42
N GLU A 502 3.67 18.81 27.89
CA GLU A 502 3.82 20.19 28.35
C GLU A 502 5.22 20.72 28.06
N ALA A 503 5.31 21.94 27.50
CA ALA A 503 6.55 22.69 27.43
C ALA A 503 6.87 23.33 28.79
N ALA A 504 8.14 23.45 29.12
CA ALA A 504 8.55 24.16 30.33
C ALA A 504 7.93 25.55 30.37
N PRO A 505 7.62 26.09 31.56
CA PRO A 505 6.97 27.41 31.69
C PRO A 505 7.67 28.53 30.90
N PHE A 506 9.00 28.50 30.80
CA PHE A 506 9.79 29.46 30.06
C PHE A 506 9.84 29.18 28.53
N ASN A 507 9.26 28.09 28.06
CA ASN A 507 9.06 27.76 26.64
C ASN A 507 7.57 27.81 26.24
N ASN A 508 6.68 28.13 27.17
CA ASN A 508 5.26 28.28 26.90
C ASN A 508 4.93 29.75 26.49
N PRO A 509 4.51 30.00 25.23
CA PRO A 509 4.25 31.36 24.75
C PRO A 509 3.06 32.04 25.44
N HIS A 510 2.18 31.27 26.09
CA HIS A 510 1.01 31.78 26.82
C HIS A 510 1.26 31.97 28.30
N ASN A 511 2.48 31.72 28.79
CA ASN A 511 2.80 31.95 30.21
C ASN A 511 3.11 33.44 30.46
N PRO A 512 2.28 34.16 31.20
CA PRO A 512 2.45 35.60 31.42
C PRO A 512 3.70 36.00 32.23
N ALA A 513 4.35 35.01 32.86
CA ALA A 513 5.59 35.24 33.62
C ALA A 513 6.84 35.39 32.72
N PHE A 514 6.73 35.03 31.43
CA PHE A 514 7.85 35.08 30.48
C PHE A 514 7.48 35.92 29.26
N LEU A 515 8.31 36.88 28.90
CA LEU A 515 8.07 37.80 27.77
C LEU A 515 8.27 37.13 26.41
N SER A 516 9.07 36.07 26.34
CA SER A 516 9.35 35.28 25.14
C SER A 516 9.81 33.88 25.53
N LYS A 517 9.54 32.90 24.66
CA LYS A 517 10.07 31.54 24.84
C LYS A 517 11.58 31.49 24.58
N GLU A 518 12.27 30.63 25.32
CA GLU A 518 13.71 30.44 25.16
C GLU A 518 14.05 29.50 24.00
N TYR A 519 13.23 28.46 23.78
CA TYR A 519 13.39 27.49 22.70
C TYR A 519 12.07 27.28 21.95
N SER A 520 12.15 27.10 20.61
CA SER A 520 11.07 26.56 19.78
C SER A 520 11.35 25.09 19.39
N GLY A 521 10.30 24.38 18.93
CA GLY A 521 10.40 22.98 18.53
C GLY A 521 10.16 21.96 19.65
N VAL A 522 9.90 22.41 20.89
CA VAL A 522 9.72 21.53 22.05
C VAL A 522 8.56 20.55 21.84
N GLY A 523 7.40 21.06 21.42
CA GLY A 523 6.21 20.24 21.19
C GLY A 523 6.45 19.17 20.11
N GLY A 524 7.01 19.57 18.98
CA GLY A 524 7.33 18.66 17.87
C GLY A 524 8.27 17.54 18.29
N HIS A 525 9.31 17.86 19.07
CA HIS A 525 10.26 16.87 19.55
C HIS A 525 9.64 15.88 20.55
N LEU A 526 8.76 16.33 21.45
CA LEU A 526 8.05 15.46 22.39
C LEU A 526 7.14 14.46 21.66
N PHE A 527 6.43 14.91 20.62
CA PHE A 527 5.65 13.99 19.78
C PHE A 527 6.54 13.02 18.98
N ALA A 528 7.70 13.49 18.49
CA ALA A 528 8.66 12.60 17.83
C ALA A 528 9.18 11.51 18.77
N GLU A 529 9.37 11.83 20.06
CA GLU A 529 9.76 10.85 21.08
C GLU A 529 8.67 9.80 21.33
N ALA A 530 7.39 10.20 21.32
CA ALA A 530 6.29 9.25 21.41
C ALA A 530 6.26 8.31 20.19
N VAL A 531 6.49 8.84 19.01
CA VAL A 531 6.59 8.06 17.77
C VAL A 531 7.80 7.11 17.82
N ARG A 532 8.95 7.58 18.30
CA ARG A 532 10.14 6.73 18.50
C ARG A 532 9.85 5.57 19.45
N GLU A 533 9.17 5.85 20.55
CA GLU A 533 8.76 4.81 21.50
C GLU A 533 7.82 3.80 20.83
N SER A 534 6.87 4.27 20.03
CA SER A 534 5.96 3.40 19.29
C SER A 534 6.70 2.48 18.32
N PHE A 535 7.70 2.98 17.58
CA PHE A 535 8.56 2.12 16.74
C PHE A 535 9.36 1.12 17.56
N LYS A 536 9.92 1.52 18.71
CA LYS A 536 10.65 0.61 19.62
C LYS A 536 9.76 -0.51 20.16
N GLN A 537 8.48 -0.24 20.41
CA GLN A 537 7.50 -1.21 20.85
C GLN A 537 6.93 -2.07 19.71
N GLY A 538 7.37 -1.85 18.47
CA GLY A 538 6.84 -2.53 17.29
C GLY A 538 5.44 -2.08 16.86
N PHE A 539 4.99 -0.89 17.26
CA PHE A 539 3.65 -0.35 16.95
C PHE A 539 3.63 0.54 15.70
N ASP A 540 4.57 0.36 14.77
CA ASP A 540 4.65 1.05 13.49
C ASP A 540 4.60 2.60 13.56
N GLY A 541 5.03 3.16 14.69
CA GLY A 541 5.01 4.60 14.93
C GLY A 541 3.64 5.14 15.37
N TYR A 542 2.64 4.27 15.54
CA TYR A 542 1.29 4.71 15.87
C TYR A 542 1.19 5.28 17.29
N VAL A 543 0.67 6.51 17.38
CA VAL A 543 0.52 7.25 18.63
C VAL A 543 -0.87 7.86 18.69
N TYR A 544 -1.55 7.82 19.84
CA TYR A 544 -2.83 8.49 20.00
C TYR A 544 -2.93 9.31 21.30
N PHE A 545 -3.79 10.34 21.25
CA PHE A 545 -3.98 11.30 22.34
C PHE A 545 -5.34 12.00 22.25
N THR A 546 -5.77 12.64 23.35
CA THR A 546 -6.96 13.47 23.35
C THR A 546 -6.56 14.94 23.19
N ALA A 547 -7.05 15.62 22.15
CA ALA A 547 -6.73 17.00 21.86
C ALA A 547 -7.70 17.99 22.51
N LYS A 548 -7.21 19.19 22.86
CA LYS A 548 -8.08 20.35 23.12
C LYS A 548 -8.79 20.76 21.82
N SER A 549 -10.08 21.12 21.90
CA SER A 549 -10.92 21.42 20.72
C SER A 549 -10.28 22.43 19.76
N ASP A 550 -9.66 23.45 20.31
CA ASP A 550 -9.07 24.56 19.56
C ASP A 550 -7.78 24.16 18.81
N LEU A 551 -7.16 23.05 19.21
CA LEU A 551 -5.89 22.56 18.67
C LEU A 551 -6.04 21.38 17.70
N ILE A 552 -7.24 20.89 17.44
CA ILE A 552 -7.48 19.76 16.54
C ILE A 552 -6.91 20.08 15.14
N LYS A 553 -7.30 21.21 14.57
CA LYS A 553 -6.82 21.65 13.25
C LYS A 553 -5.30 21.87 13.25
N HIS A 554 -4.78 22.45 14.32
CA HIS A 554 -3.36 22.64 14.51
C HIS A 554 -2.55 21.32 14.46
N TYR A 555 -3.01 20.27 15.15
CA TYR A 555 -2.33 18.97 15.11
C TYR A 555 -2.50 18.25 13.76
N GLN A 556 -3.58 18.49 13.04
CA GLN A 556 -3.73 17.99 11.67
C GLN A 556 -2.69 18.62 10.74
N GLU A 557 -2.50 19.94 10.83
CA GLU A 557 -1.57 20.68 9.99
C GLU A 557 -0.09 20.45 10.37
N SER A 558 0.24 20.48 11.66
CA SER A 558 1.63 20.40 12.14
C SER A 558 2.18 18.97 12.21
N LEU A 559 1.40 18.02 12.71
CA LEU A 559 1.82 16.63 12.92
C LEU A 559 1.29 15.67 11.85
N GLY A 560 0.37 16.11 11.00
CA GLY A 560 -0.38 15.21 10.12
C GLY A 560 -1.23 14.21 10.91
N ALA A 561 -1.71 14.61 12.11
CA ALA A 561 -2.52 13.76 12.96
C ALA A 561 -3.98 13.71 12.44
N THR A 562 -4.61 12.55 12.55
CA THR A 562 -5.99 12.31 12.12
C THR A 562 -6.95 12.34 13.32
N LEU A 563 -8.09 13.02 13.18
CA LEU A 563 -9.14 13.02 14.21
C LEU A 563 -9.94 11.71 14.12
N ILE A 564 -9.68 10.81 15.07
CA ILE A 564 -10.25 9.47 15.06
C ILE A 564 -11.65 9.42 15.67
N ASN A 565 -11.84 10.16 16.74
CA ASN A 565 -13.11 10.22 17.44
C ASN A 565 -13.47 11.68 17.72
N PRO A 566 -14.37 12.27 16.91
CA PRO A 566 -14.77 13.68 17.09
C PRO A 566 -15.45 13.97 18.44
N ARG A 567 -16.20 13.02 18.98
CA ARG A 567 -16.89 13.17 20.27
C ARG A 567 -15.92 13.26 21.45
N LEU A 568 -14.91 12.39 21.43
CA LEU A 568 -13.90 12.29 22.47
C LEU A 568 -12.64 13.10 22.14
N ARG A 569 -12.60 13.74 20.98
CA ARG A 569 -11.46 14.51 20.46
C ARG A 569 -10.16 13.71 20.46
N ILE A 570 -10.28 12.41 20.19
CA ILE A 570 -9.12 11.53 20.10
C ILE A 570 -8.50 11.69 18.71
N MET A 571 -7.21 11.99 18.69
CA MET A 571 -6.38 12.09 17.49
C MET A 571 -5.32 10.99 17.47
N ALA A 572 -4.85 10.64 16.28
CA ALA A 572 -3.70 9.76 16.13
C ALA A 572 -2.70 10.28 15.10
N ILE A 573 -1.44 10.03 15.36
CA ILE A 573 -0.37 10.11 14.38
C ILE A 573 -0.21 8.71 13.81
N GLU A 574 -0.51 8.56 12.52
CA GLU A 574 -0.50 7.28 11.83
C GLU A 574 0.85 7.01 11.15
N GLU A 575 1.10 5.77 10.73
CA GLU A 575 2.36 5.25 10.20
C GLU A 575 3.09 6.22 9.25
N ARG A 576 2.38 6.82 8.29
CA ARG A 576 3.00 7.74 7.31
C ARG A 576 3.48 9.04 7.93
N SER A 577 2.65 9.63 8.78
CA SER A 577 2.96 10.88 9.50
C SER A 577 4.02 10.61 10.58
N ALA A 578 3.90 9.49 11.26
CA ALA A 578 4.86 9.00 12.23
C ALA A 578 6.24 8.79 11.60
N LYS A 579 6.31 8.12 10.44
CA LYS A 579 7.57 7.93 9.74
C LYS A 579 8.22 9.25 9.35
N LYS A 580 7.47 10.20 8.82
CA LYS A 580 7.99 11.54 8.48
C LYS A 580 8.54 12.26 9.71
N LEU A 581 7.82 12.17 10.84
CA LEU A 581 8.24 12.79 12.08
C LEU A 581 9.50 12.10 12.62
N TYR A 582 9.55 10.77 12.61
CA TYR A 582 10.73 9.99 12.98
C TYR A 582 11.96 10.32 12.14
N ASP A 583 11.82 10.28 10.82
CA ASP A 583 12.92 10.56 9.89
C ASP A 583 13.48 11.98 10.07
N ARG A 584 12.64 12.94 10.45
CA ARG A 584 13.06 14.32 10.70
C ARG A 584 13.90 14.47 11.97
N TYR A 585 13.57 13.76 13.05
CA TYR A 585 14.23 13.91 14.34
C TYR A 585 15.33 12.86 14.60
N TYR A 586 15.21 11.69 13.99
CA TYR A 586 16.08 10.53 14.26
C TYR A 586 16.64 9.89 12.99
N GLY A 587 16.39 10.43 11.79
CA GLY A 587 16.79 9.86 10.50
C GLY A 587 18.31 9.82 10.25
N GLY A 588 19.12 10.36 11.14
CA GLY A 588 20.59 10.23 11.13
C GLY A 588 21.13 9.10 12.02
N GLU A 589 20.28 8.50 12.86
CA GLU A 589 20.65 7.33 13.65
C GLU A 589 20.40 6.08 12.77
N SER A 590 21.48 5.48 12.26
CA SER A 590 21.41 4.19 11.57
C SER A 590 20.83 3.15 12.54
N SER A 591 19.63 2.66 12.26
CA SER A 591 19.02 1.53 12.96
C SER A 591 19.72 0.23 12.65
#